data_c042d20c0746e0d5acda9633d6a3c63f
#
_entry.id   c042d20c0746e0d5acda9633d6a3c63f
#
_cell.length_a   1.000
_cell.length_b   1.000
_cell.length_c   1.000
_cell.angle_alpha   90.00
_cell.angle_beta   90.00
_cell.angle_gamma   90.00
#
_symmetry.space_group_name_H-M   'P 1'
#
loop_
_entity.id
_entity.type
_entity.pdbx_description
1 polymer ?
#
loop_
_entity_poly.entity_id
_entity_poly.type
_entity_poly.pdbx_seq_one_letter_code
_entity_poly.pdbx_strand_id
1 'polypeptide(L)'
;VKSVLVSGAGSAIGGSLVRTLLARGDVKVFATSRSDERLEGLRNALTPEQRTSFVAIVGDAGDPSGASSLATHVETLGGIDCAVAIFGRGAWTSGRLVDLSPDEWRTVLDEMLTAHFAFARAMFPVLSRRPDGLYLSLGGGAALEPMPDAGLMSIAAAGQSMLTRVLDRERGARAPRIVELVVNAAVTATDAHDPSRISADDVARVLEEIVFRGATSWKNAETNGPLILMNPKR
;
A
#
# COMPACT_ATOMS: atom_id res chain seq x y z
N VAL A 1 11.20 18.95 1.49
CA VAL A 1 11.32 17.58 0.97
C VAL A 1 10.26 16.73 1.67
N LYS A 2 9.36 16.11 0.91
CA LYS A 2 8.32 15.24 1.46
C LYS A 2 8.91 13.87 1.77
N SER A 3 8.53 13.29 2.93
CA SER A 3 8.99 11.97 3.38
C SER A 3 7.88 10.93 3.23
N VAL A 4 8.10 9.88 2.45
CA VAL A 4 7.10 8.85 2.15
C VAL A 4 7.61 7.47 2.57
N LEU A 5 6.84 6.76 3.38
CA LEU A 5 7.08 5.36 3.72
C LEU A 5 6.26 4.47 2.78
N VAL A 6 6.93 3.53 2.11
CA VAL A 6 6.29 2.53 1.25
C VAL A 6 6.46 1.15 1.88
N SER A 7 5.36 0.57 2.38
CA SER A 7 5.35 -0.84 2.77
C SER A 7 5.29 -1.73 1.53
N GLY A 8 5.79 -2.96 1.62
CA GLY A 8 5.79 -3.88 0.48
C GLY A 8 6.63 -3.40 -0.71
N ALA A 9 7.67 -2.61 -0.46
CA ALA A 9 8.56 -2.06 -1.50
C ALA A 9 9.25 -3.14 -2.37
N GLY A 10 9.37 -4.37 -1.86
CA GLY A 10 9.86 -5.51 -2.62
C GLY A 10 8.85 -6.14 -3.60
N SER A 11 7.61 -5.64 -3.67
CA SER A 11 6.61 -6.06 -4.66
C SER A 11 6.73 -5.27 -5.96
N ALA A 12 6.07 -5.75 -7.04
CA ALA A 12 6.05 -5.03 -8.32
C ALA A 12 5.52 -3.60 -8.17
N ILE A 13 4.36 -3.41 -7.53
CA ILE A 13 3.75 -2.09 -7.33
C ILE A 13 4.60 -1.23 -6.38
N GLY A 14 5.04 -1.80 -5.24
CA GLY A 14 5.84 -1.06 -4.26
C GLY A 14 7.17 -0.60 -4.82
N GLY A 15 7.88 -1.47 -5.55
CA GLY A 15 9.13 -1.12 -6.22
C GLY A 15 8.96 -0.07 -7.30
N SER A 16 7.89 -0.16 -8.09
CA SER A 16 7.57 0.86 -9.08
C SER A 16 7.25 2.21 -8.42
N LEU A 17 6.46 2.20 -7.34
CA LEU A 17 6.17 3.43 -6.59
C LEU A 17 7.43 4.09 -6.03
N VAL A 18 8.35 3.32 -5.45
CA VAL A 18 9.63 3.85 -4.95
C VAL A 18 10.40 4.55 -6.07
N ARG A 19 10.54 3.92 -7.24
CA ARG A 19 11.22 4.54 -8.38
C ARG A 19 10.51 5.80 -8.86
N THR A 20 9.19 5.76 -8.98
CA THR A 20 8.36 6.90 -9.42
C THR A 20 8.50 8.09 -8.46
N LEU A 21 8.46 7.85 -7.15
CA LEU A 21 8.65 8.89 -6.14
C LEU A 21 10.06 9.48 -6.19
N LEU A 22 11.10 8.66 -6.27
CA LEU A 22 12.48 9.13 -6.30
C LEU A 22 12.84 9.87 -7.60
N ALA A 23 12.17 9.55 -8.72
CA ALA A 23 12.35 10.28 -9.98
C ALA A 23 11.94 11.76 -9.92
N ARG A 24 11.16 12.17 -8.92
CA ARG A 24 10.81 13.58 -8.69
C ARG A 24 11.98 14.44 -8.20
N GLY A 25 12.90 13.86 -7.44
CA GLY A 25 14.06 14.58 -6.87
C GLY A 25 13.75 15.39 -5.59
N ASP A 26 12.49 15.58 -5.22
CA ASP A 26 12.04 16.35 -4.06
C ASP A 26 11.43 15.49 -2.92
N VAL A 27 11.72 14.18 -2.93
CA VAL A 27 11.12 13.19 -2.01
C VAL A 27 12.19 12.35 -1.34
N LYS A 28 12.05 12.14 -0.03
CA LYS A 28 12.76 11.09 0.72
C LYS A 28 11.87 9.87 0.83
N VAL A 29 12.34 8.71 0.40
CA VAL A 29 11.58 7.47 0.42
C VAL A 29 12.16 6.48 1.41
N PHE A 30 11.34 6.09 2.38
CA PHE A 30 11.57 4.95 3.25
C PHE A 30 10.91 3.73 2.63
N ALA A 31 11.68 2.72 2.27
CA ALA A 31 11.19 1.51 1.62
C ALA A 31 11.35 0.33 2.56
N THR A 32 10.26 -0.37 2.90
CA THR A 32 10.35 -1.55 3.76
C THR A 32 9.93 -2.82 3.04
N SER A 33 10.65 -3.90 3.32
CA SER A 33 10.41 -5.26 2.83
C SER A 33 10.98 -6.27 3.82
N ARG A 34 10.39 -7.46 3.85
CA ARG A 34 10.93 -8.61 4.60
C ARG A 34 12.21 -9.18 3.96
N SER A 35 12.45 -8.91 2.68
CA SER A 35 13.62 -9.38 1.93
C SER A 35 14.61 -8.24 1.73
N ASP A 36 15.80 -8.40 2.30
CA ASP A 36 16.94 -7.53 2.07
C ASP A 36 17.39 -7.55 0.59
N GLU A 37 17.44 -8.74 -0.01
CA GLU A 37 17.80 -8.93 -1.42
C GLU A 37 16.93 -8.07 -2.37
N ARG A 38 15.62 -8.01 -2.11
CA ARG A 38 14.70 -7.19 -2.91
C ARG A 38 14.95 -5.70 -2.73
N LEU A 39 15.26 -5.25 -1.52
CA LEU A 39 15.62 -3.85 -1.25
C LEU A 39 16.96 -3.49 -1.90
N GLU A 40 17.94 -4.37 -1.84
CA GLU A 40 19.22 -4.18 -2.52
C GLU A 40 19.07 -4.20 -4.05
N GLY A 41 18.26 -5.10 -4.60
CA GLY A 41 17.90 -5.08 -6.02
C GLY A 41 17.26 -3.76 -6.44
N LEU A 42 16.35 -3.24 -5.62
CA LEU A 42 15.74 -1.93 -5.85
C LEU A 42 16.77 -0.79 -5.77
N ARG A 43 17.63 -0.78 -4.75
CA ARG A 43 18.73 0.18 -4.59
C ARG A 43 19.66 0.20 -5.80
N ASN A 44 20.02 -0.99 -6.32
CA ASN A 44 20.92 -1.13 -7.46
C ASN A 44 20.34 -0.59 -8.76
N ALA A 45 19.01 -0.61 -8.89
CA ALA A 45 18.29 -0.03 -10.04
C ALA A 45 18.15 1.50 -9.98
N LEU A 46 18.52 2.17 -8.86
CA LEU A 46 18.43 3.61 -8.71
C LEU A 46 19.72 4.30 -9.19
N THR A 47 19.56 5.55 -9.68
CA THR A 47 20.73 6.42 -9.98
C THR A 47 21.47 6.82 -8.69
N PRO A 48 22.74 7.26 -8.75
CA PRO A 48 23.46 7.75 -7.58
C PRO A 48 22.71 8.84 -6.82
N GLU A 49 22.07 9.78 -7.55
CA GLU A 49 21.31 10.89 -6.97
C GLU A 49 20.07 10.37 -6.23
N GLN A 50 19.32 9.44 -6.82
CA GLN A 50 18.15 8.83 -6.20
C GLN A 50 18.49 8.06 -4.93
N ARG A 51 19.66 7.40 -4.88
CA ARG A 51 20.14 6.65 -3.70
C ARG A 51 20.31 7.53 -2.47
N THR A 52 20.62 8.82 -2.64
CA THR A 52 20.77 9.76 -1.51
C THR A 52 19.47 10.00 -0.75
N SER A 53 18.33 9.83 -1.41
CA SER A 53 16.99 10.01 -0.85
C SER A 53 16.26 8.69 -0.59
N PHE A 54 16.95 7.54 -0.77
CA PHE A 54 16.42 6.20 -0.56
C PHE A 54 16.91 5.61 0.75
N VAL A 55 16.00 5.24 1.63
CA VAL A 55 16.28 4.56 2.91
C VAL A 55 15.62 3.19 2.89
N ALA A 56 16.43 2.13 2.85
CA ALA A 56 15.96 0.75 2.94
C ALA A 56 15.81 0.33 4.41
N ILE A 57 14.69 -0.29 4.76
CA ILE A 57 14.41 -0.80 6.11
C ILE A 57 13.93 -2.25 5.98
N VAL A 58 14.76 -3.20 6.38
CA VAL A 58 14.38 -4.62 6.40
C VAL A 58 13.50 -4.88 7.62
N GLY A 59 12.32 -5.46 7.38
CA GLY A 59 11.39 -5.81 8.45
C GLY A 59 10.00 -6.18 7.96
N ASP A 60 9.20 -6.77 8.83
CA ASP A 60 7.79 -7.08 8.55
C ASP A 60 6.90 -5.96 9.08
N ALA A 61 6.52 -5.06 8.19
CA ALA A 61 5.60 -3.96 8.49
C ALA A 61 4.15 -4.43 8.75
N GLY A 62 3.82 -5.67 8.45
CA GLY A 62 2.51 -6.27 8.70
C GLY A 62 2.42 -7.01 10.05
N ASP A 63 3.55 -7.31 10.67
CA ASP A 63 3.58 -7.85 12.03
C ASP A 63 3.44 -6.71 13.06
N PRO A 64 2.65 -6.86 14.13
CA PRO A 64 2.44 -5.81 15.13
C PRO A 64 3.73 -5.27 15.77
N SER A 65 4.70 -6.14 16.07
CA SER A 65 5.99 -5.75 16.66
C SER A 65 6.90 -5.09 15.63
N GLY A 66 6.92 -5.64 14.41
CA GLY A 66 7.66 -5.09 13.27
C GLY A 66 7.14 -3.71 12.87
N ALA A 67 5.82 -3.52 12.80
CA ALA A 67 5.20 -2.22 12.53
C ALA A 67 5.54 -1.17 13.61
N SER A 68 5.53 -1.56 14.89
CA SER A 68 5.91 -0.66 16.00
C SER A 68 7.38 -0.27 15.96
N SER A 69 8.27 -1.23 15.66
CA SER A 69 9.70 -0.98 15.49
C SER A 69 9.96 -0.05 14.31
N LEU A 70 9.25 -0.26 13.19
CA LEU A 70 9.32 0.59 12.01
C LEU A 70 8.86 2.02 12.31
N ALA A 71 7.76 2.20 13.05
CA ALA A 71 7.27 3.51 13.46
C ALA A 71 8.31 4.27 14.28
N THR A 72 8.90 3.62 15.28
CA THR A 72 9.99 4.19 16.08
C THR A 72 11.18 4.58 15.20
N HIS A 73 11.58 3.68 14.29
CA HIS A 73 12.74 3.92 13.44
C HIS A 73 12.55 5.11 12.50
N VAL A 74 11.39 5.21 11.82
CA VAL A 74 11.13 6.36 10.93
C VAL A 74 11.04 7.69 11.70
N GLU A 75 10.61 7.67 12.96
CA GLU A 75 10.63 8.87 13.82
C GLU A 75 12.05 9.33 14.13
N THR A 76 12.98 8.43 14.44
CA THR A 76 14.39 8.80 14.67
C THR A 76 15.04 9.42 13.44
N LEU A 77 14.51 9.12 12.24
CA LEU A 77 15.01 9.64 10.96
C LEU A 77 14.27 10.93 10.49
N GLY A 78 13.47 11.54 11.37
CA GLY A 78 12.77 12.80 11.11
C GLY A 78 11.28 12.66 10.80
N GLY A 79 10.72 11.44 10.87
CA GLY A 79 9.31 11.15 10.64
C GLY A 79 8.93 11.10 9.16
N ILE A 80 7.65 10.84 8.92
CA ILE A 80 7.08 10.70 7.57
C ILE A 80 5.85 11.57 7.39
N ASP A 81 5.61 12.05 6.18
CA ASP A 81 4.42 12.82 5.79
C ASP A 81 3.35 11.93 5.16
N CYS A 82 3.75 10.78 4.63
CA CYS A 82 2.83 9.80 4.04
C CYS A 82 3.30 8.37 4.36
N ALA A 83 2.34 7.51 4.69
CA ALA A 83 2.54 6.06 4.76
C ALA A 83 1.65 5.37 3.72
N VAL A 84 2.27 4.59 2.83
CA VAL A 84 1.58 3.81 1.80
C VAL A 84 1.56 2.35 2.22
N ALA A 85 0.36 1.82 2.49
CA ALA A 85 0.11 0.45 2.90
C ALA A 85 -0.12 -0.45 1.68
N ILE A 86 0.87 -1.26 1.34
CA ILE A 86 0.81 -2.26 0.25
C ILE A 86 1.05 -3.63 0.86
N PHE A 87 -0.03 -4.30 1.23
CA PHE A 87 -0.02 -5.66 1.76
C PHE A 87 -0.88 -6.57 0.87
N GLY A 88 -0.48 -7.81 0.75
CA GLY A 88 -1.20 -8.79 -0.03
C GLY A 88 -0.35 -10.01 -0.32
N ARG A 89 -0.98 -11.02 -0.88
CA ARG A 89 -0.31 -12.25 -1.31
C ARG A 89 0.01 -12.18 -2.79
N GLY A 90 1.21 -12.64 -3.15
CA GLY A 90 1.59 -12.81 -4.56
C GLY A 90 0.91 -14.01 -5.23
N ALA A 91 0.45 -14.99 -4.44
CA ALA A 91 -0.29 -16.16 -4.92
C ALA A 91 -1.72 -16.13 -4.38
N TRP A 92 -2.69 -16.34 -5.26
CA TRP A 92 -4.09 -16.47 -4.90
C TRP A 92 -4.34 -17.84 -4.25
N THR A 93 -5.05 -17.86 -3.13
CA THR A 93 -5.57 -19.11 -2.58
C THR A 93 -6.77 -19.51 -3.44
N SER A 94 -6.68 -20.64 -4.11
CA SER A 94 -7.76 -21.18 -4.92
C SER A 94 -8.49 -22.30 -4.17
N GLY A 95 -9.80 -22.36 -4.33
CA GLY A 95 -10.64 -23.38 -3.74
C GLY A 95 -11.93 -22.81 -3.15
N ARG A 96 -12.90 -23.70 -2.93
CA ARG A 96 -14.18 -23.31 -2.31
C ARG A 96 -13.92 -22.89 -0.86
N LEU A 97 -14.54 -21.81 -0.44
CA LEU A 97 -14.37 -21.25 0.90
C LEU A 97 -14.61 -22.27 2.03
N VAL A 98 -15.60 -23.15 1.83
CA VAL A 98 -15.99 -24.16 2.84
C VAL A 98 -14.99 -25.32 2.96
N ASP A 99 -14.10 -25.48 2.00
CA ASP A 99 -13.11 -26.56 1.96
C ASP A 99 -11.73 -26.09 2.50
N LEU A 100 -11.58 -24.81 2.81
CA LEU A 100 -10.34 -24.27 3.35
C LEU A 100 -10.12 -24.72 4.78
N SER A 101 -8.87 -25.02 5.12
CA SER A 101 -8.48 -25.30 6.49
C SER A 101 -8.54 -24.05 7.39
N PRO A 102 -8.74 -24.22 8.70
CA PRO A 102 -8.67 -23.10 9.65
C PRO A 102 -7.32 -22.36 9.63
N ASP A 103 -6.24 -23.03 9.26
CA ASP A 103 -4.90 -22.43 9.23
C ASP A 103 -4.70 -21.59 7.95
N GLU A 104 -5.19 -22.04 6.79
CA GLU A 104 -5.24 -21.22 5.58
C GLU A 104 -6.07 -19.95 5.81
N TRP A 105 -7.23 -20.09 6.45
CA TRP A 105 -8.08 -18.96 6.83
C TRP A 105 -7.30 -17.93 7.65
N ARG A 106 -6.65 -18.34 8.75
CA ARG A 106 -5.87 -17.45 9.61
C ARG A 106 -4.72 -16.80 8.86
N THR A 107 -3.95 -17.62 8.13
CA THR A 107 -2.79 -17.13 7.38
C THR A 107 -3.14 -16.01 6.42
N VAL A 108 -4.23 -16.17 5.63
CA VAL A 108 -4.63 -15.14 4.67
C VAL A 108 -5.12 -13.87 5.36
N LEU A 109 -5.91 -14.02 6.43
CA LEU A 109 -6.38 -12.85 7.19
C LEU A 109 -5.20 -12.12 7.85
N ASP A 110 -4.21 -12.84 8.38
CA ASP A 110 -3.03 -12.25 8.99
C ASP A 110 -2.17 -11.50 7.96
N GLU A 111 -1.91 -12.10 6.81
CA GLU A 111 -1.09 -11.48 5.77
C GLU A 111 -1.77 -10.29 5.07
N MET A 112 -3.09 -10.22 5.08
CA MET A 112 -3.84 -9.18 4.38
C MET A 112 -4.52 -8.20 5.33
N LEU A 113 -5.45 -8.67 6.17
CA LEU A 113 -6.27 -7.80 7.02
C LEU A 113 -5.53 -7.37 8.29
N THR A 114 -4.97 -8.33 9.04
CA THR A 114 -4.22 -8.05 10.28
C THR A 114 -3.00 -7.20 9.99
N ALA A 115 -2.31 -7.44 8.87
CA ALA A 115 -1.17 -6.62 8.45
C ALA A 115 -1.54 -5.14 8.20
N HIS A 116 -2.67 -4.88 7.54
CA HIS A 116 -3.17 -3.51 7.36
C HIS A 116 -3.51 -2.84 8.70
N PHE A 117 -4.17 -3.57 9.61
CA PHE A 117 -4.48 -3.07 10.94
C PHE A 117 -3.22 -2.74 11.75
N ALA A 118 -2.24 -3.66 11.79
CA ALA A 118 -0.99 -3.48 12.52
C ALA A 118 -0.22 -2.24 12.02
N PHE A 119 -0.11 -2.10 10.71
CA PHE A 119 0.56 -0.97 10.09
C PHE A 119 -0.16 0.35 10.34
N ALA A 120 -1.48 0.41 10.16
CA ALA A 120 -2.27 1.60 10.45
C ALA A 120 -2.11 2.03 11.92
N ARG A 121 -2.27 1.08 12.86
CA ARG A 121 -2.12 1.33 14.29
C ARG A 121 -0.75 1.94 14.64
N ALA A 122 0.31 1.48 14.00
CA ALA A 122 1.67 1.98 14.25
C ALA A 122 1.93 3.34 13.58
N MET A 123 1.43 3.57 12.35
CA MET A 123 1.74 4.77 11.58
C MET A 123 0.85 5.97 11.92
N PHE A 124 -0.36 5.77 12.42
CA PHE A 124 -1.28 6.87 12.74
C PHE A 124 -0.69 7.88 13.74
N PRO A 125 -0.07 7.46 14.87
CA PRO A 125 0.58 8.41 15.78
C PRO A 125 1.70 9.22 15.12
N VAL A 126 2.49 8.59 14.23
CA VAL A 126 3.57 9.24 13.49
C VAL A 126 3.02 10.30 12.54
N LEU A 127 2.02 9.94 11.75
CA LEU A 127 1.39 10.82 10.78
C LEU A 127 0.60 11.95 11.42
N SER A 128 -0.01 11.73 12.59
CA SER A 128 -0.77 12.74 13.32
C SER A 128 0.07 13.92 13.83
N ARG A 129 1.39 13.77 13.84
CA ARG A 129 2.32 14.85 14.16
C ARG A 129 2.63 15.76 12.96
N ARG A 130 2.13 15.40 11.77
CA ARG A 130 2.31 16.16 10.54
C ARG A 130 1.03 16.93 10.19
N PRO A 131 1.12 18.22 9.80
CA PRO A 131 -0.06 19.02 9.43
C PRO A 131 -0.91 18.38 8.33
N ASP A 132 -0.26 17.74 7.35
CA ASP A 132 -0.88 17.12 6.18
C ASP A 132 -0.57 15.61 6.09
N GLY A 133 -0.47 14.94 7.26
CA GLY A 133 -0.20 13.52 7.32
C GLY A 133 -1.20 12.72 6.47
N LEU A 134 -0.71 11.77 5.67
CA LEU A 134 -1.51 10.94 4.77
C LEU A 134 -1.26 9.46 5.02
N TYR A 135 -2.35 8.72 5.28
CA TYR A 135 -2.37 7.26 5.23
C TYR A 135 -3.03 6.83 3.92
N LEU A 136 -2.28 6.15 3.04
CA LEU A 136 -2.76 5.69 1.75
C LEU A 136 -2.76 4.16 1.73
N SER A 137 -3.94 3.56 1.62
CA SER A 137 -4.14 2.11 1.56
C SER A 137 -4.34 1.67 0.11
N LEU A 138 -3.65 0.60 -0.30
CA LEU A 138 -3.87 -0.04 -1.60
C LEU A 138 -4.71 -1.30 -1.41
N GLY A 139 -5.89 -1.31 -2.02
CA GLY A 139 -6.81 -2.44 -2.06
C GLY A 139 -6.93 -3.07 -3.45
N GLY A 140 -7.58 -4.22 -3.52
CA GLY A 140 -7.84 -4.94 -4.76
C GLY A 140 -9.34 -5.06 -5.07
N GLY A 141 -9.70 -5.24 -6.34
CA GLY A 141 -11.07 -5.35 -6.84
C GLY A 141 -11.90 -6.47 -6.21
N ALA A 142 -11.22 -7.47 -5.62
CA ALA A 142 -11.88 -8.52 -4.83
C ALA A 142 -12.67 -7.98 -3.62
N ALA A 143 -12.42 -6.73 -3.19
CA ALA A 143 -13.21 -6.05 -2.17
C ALA A 143 -14.59 -5.61 -2.67
N LEU A 144 -14.78 -5.46 -3.98
CA LEU A 144 -15.99 -4.92 -4.60
C LEU A 144 -16.98 -6.02 -4.98
N GLU A 145 -16.44 -7.15 -5.46
CA GLU A 145 -17.25 -8.26 -5.92
C GLU A 145 -16.67 -9.60 -5.43
N PRO A 146 -17.54 -10.57 -5.08
CA PRO A 146 -17.08 -11.88 -4.65
C PRO A 146 -16.43 -12.62 -5.82
N MET A 147 -15.23 -13.16 -5.59
CA MET A 147 -14.52 -13.96 -6.57
C MET A 147 -14.72 -15.45 -6.26
N PRO A 148 -15.42 -16.21 -7.10
CA PRO A 148 -15.53 -17.66 -6.95
C PRO A 148 -14.10 -18.28 -6.87
N ASP A 149 -13.95 -19.33 -6.07
CA ASP A 149 -12.68 -20.01 -5.83
C ASP A 149 -11.54 -19.14 -5.24
N ALA A 150 -11.83 -17.87 -4.92
CA ALA A 150 -10.95 -16.96 -4.20
C ALA A 150 -11.73 -16.18 -3.11
N GLY A 151 -12.73 -16.81 -2.52
CA GLY A 151 -13.65 -16.18 -1.56
C GLY A 151 -12.93 -15.60 -0.33
N LEU A 152 -11.88 -16.26 0.16
CA LEU A 152 -11.12 -15.77 1.30
C LEU A 152 -10.35 -14.47 0.98
N MET A 153 -9.85 -14.34 -0.26
CA MET A 153 -9.24 -13.09 -0.74
C MET A 153 -10.27 -11.96 -0.79
N SER A 154 -11.49 -12.26 -1.25
CA SER A 154 -12.58 -11.28 -1.28
C SER A 154 -12.97 -10.83 0.14
N ILE A 155 -13.05 -11.75 1.09
CA ILE A 155 -13.34 -11.43 2.49
C ILE A 155 -12.23 -10.55 3.10
N ALA A 156 -10.97 -10.93 2.91
CA ALA A 156 -9.83 -10.16 3.42
C ALA A 156 -9.76 -8.76 2.80
N ALA A 157 -9.95 -8.65 1.49
CA ALA A 157 -9.95 -7.36 0.78
C ALA A 157 -11.15 -6.47 1.19
N ALA A 158 -12.35 -7.04 1.34
CA ALA A 158 -13.52 -6.31 1.83
C ALA A 158 -13.32 -5.86 3.29
N GLY A 159 -12.74 -6.72 4.13
CA GLY A 159 -12.34 -6.37 5.51
C GLY A 159 -11.34 -5.22 5.56
N GLN A 160 -10.32 -5.23 4.70
CA GLN A 160 -9.35 -4.14 4.59
C GLN A 160 -10.03 -2.83 4.17
N SER A 161 -10.90 -2.86 3.17
CA SER A 161 -11.65 -1.67 2.74
C SER A 161 -12.54 -1.14 3.87
N MET A 162 -13.24 -2.02 4.58
CA MET A 162 -14.04 -1.61 5.74
C MET A 162 -13.16 -1.04 6.87
N LEU A 163 -12.01 -1.64 7.16
CA LEU A 163 -11.03 -1.12 8.13
C LEU A 163 -10.64 0.32 7.79
N THR A 164 -10.26 0.59 6.55
CA THR A 164 -9.86 1.93 6.09
C THR A 164 -11.00 2.94 6.27
N ARG A 165 -12.24 2.56 5.95
CA ARG A 165 -13.42 3.40 6.11
C ARG A 165 -13.78 3.64 7.58
N VAL A 166 -13.63 2.66 8.47
CA VAL A 166 -13.82 2.81 9.91
C VAL A 166 -12.80 3.79 10.47
N LEU A 167 -11.52 3.60 10.15
CA LEU A 167 -10.45 4.51 10.57
C LEU A 167 -10.71 5.97 10.13
N ASP A 168 -11.24 6.18 8.92
CA ASP A 168 -11.60 7.52 8.43
C ASP A 168 -12.78 8.12 9.21
N ARG A 169 -13.75 7.31 9.61
CA ARG A 169 -14.91 7.77 10.42
C ARG A 169 -14.56 8.05 11.88
N GLU A 170 -13.64 7.29 12.45
CA GLU A 170 -13.18 7.42 13.83
C GLU A 170 -12.10 8.51 13.99
N ARG A 171 -11.55 9.02 12.90
CA ARG A 171 -10.49 10.03 12.97
C ARG A 171 -10.94 11.31 13.66
N GLY A 172 -10.11 11.77 14.60
CA GLY A 172 -10.27 13.10 15.22
C GLY A 172 -9.61 14.21 14.38
N ALA A 173 -9.72 15.43 14.85
CA ALA A 173 -9.24 16.63 14.14
C ALA A 173 -7.73 16.64 13.82
N ARG A 174 -6.93 15.86 14.53
CA ARG A 174 -5.47 15.74 14.33
C ARG A 174 -5.05 14.44 13.65
N ALA A 175 -6.00 13.61 13.27
CA ALA A 175 -5.66 12.36 12.57
C ALA A 175 -5.18 12.62 11.14
N PRO A 176 -4.36 11.74 10.57
CA PRO A 176 -3.95 11.86 9.19
C PRO A 176 -5.16 11.79 8.25
N ARG A 177 -5.03 12.35 7.06
CA ARG A 177 -5.98 12.07 5.98
C ARG A 177 -5.85 10.61 5.60
N ILE A 178 -6.97 9.97 5.27
CA ILE A 178 -7.01 8.57 4.90
C ILE A 178 -7.57 8.47 3.49
N VAL A 179 -6.86 7.74 2.64
CA VAL A 179 -7.29 7.46 1.26
C VAL A 179 -7.11 5.98 0.99
N GLU A 180 -8.08 5.36 0.37
CA GLU A 180 -7.97 4.02 -0.17
C GLU A 180 -8.04 4.08 -1.71
N LEU A 181 -7.04 3.48 -2.36
CA LEU A 181 -7.07 3.20 -3.79
C LEU A 181 -7.35 1.73 -4.01
N VAL A 182 -8.47 1.40 -4.66
CA VAL A 182 -8.82 0.02 -5.05
C VAL A 182 -8.48 -0.17 -6.52
N VAL A 183 -7.57 -1.09 -6.82
CA VAL A 183 -7.23 -1.49 -8.18
C VAL A 183 -8.16 -2.60 -8.63
N ASN A 184 -9.15 -2.26 -9.46
CA ASN A 184 -10.11 -3.22 -10.01
C ASN A 184 -9.67 -3.74 -11.38
N ALA A 185 -8.45 -4.25 -11.45
CA ALA A 185 -7.86 -4.88 -12.62
C ALA A 185 -6.75 -5.85 -12.20
N ALA A 186 -6.43 -6.82 -13.04
CA ALA A 186 -5.24 -7.64 -12.84
C ALA A 186 -3.99 -6.78 -13.11
N VAL A 187 -3.02 -6.83 -12.19
CA VAL A 187 -1.79 -6.05 -12.31
C VAL A 187 -0.67 -6.92 -12.88
N THR A 188 0.09 -6.38 -13.83
CA THR A 188 1.33 -6.98 -14.35
C THR A 188 2.56 -6.25 -13.82
N ALA A 189 3.66 -6.99 -13.65
CA ALA A 189 4.93 -6.39 -13.21
C ALA A 189 5.59 -5.51 -14.29
N THR A 190 5.27 -5.74 -15.56
CA THR A 190 5.85 -5.03 -16.72
C THR A 190 4.73 -4.52 -17.61
N ASP A 191 5.07 -3.62 -18.54
CA ASP A 191 4.19 -3.14 -19.63
C ASP A 191 3.82 -4.28 -20.59
N ALA A 192 3.16 -5.31 -20.09
CA ALA A 192 2.59 -6.33 -20.96
C ALA A 192 1.49 -5.68 -21.79
N HIS A 193 1.57 -5.83 -23.11
CA HIS A 193 0.57 -5.35 -24.06
C HIS A 193 -0.80 -6.07 -23.94
N ASP A 194 -1.15 -6.53 -22.74
CA ASP A 194 -2.46 -7.13 -22.46
C ASP A 194 -3.42 -6.01 -22.06
N PRO A 195 -4.38 -5.65 -22.95
CA PRO A 195 -5.32 -4.56 -22.67
C PRO A 195 -6.29 -4.85 -21.53
N SER A 196 -6.34 -6.09 -21.01
CA SER A 196 -7.16 -6.45 -19.86
C SER A 196 -6.48 -6.19 -18.51
N ARG A 197 -5.17 -5.84 -18.52
CA ARG A 197 -4.35 -5.64 -17.34
C ARG A 197 -3.88 -4.19 -17.21
N ILE A 198 -3.52 -3.82 -15.99
CA ILE A 198 -2.87 -2.56 -15.69
C ILE A 198 -1.43 -2.82 -15.26
N SER A 199 -0.48 -1.97 -15.65
CA SER A 199 0.90 -2.14 -15.22
C SER A 199 1.10 -1.66 -13.77
N ALA A 200 2.12 -2.22 -13.11
CA ALA A 200 2.55 -1.74 -11.80
C ALA A 200 2.98 -0.25 -11.85
N ASP A 201 3.53 0.20 -12.99
CA ASP A 201 3.94 1.58 -13.21
C ASP A 201 2.74 2.53 -13.34
N ASP A 202 1.63 2.08 -13.95
CA ASP A 202 0.39 2.85 -13.99
C ASP A 202 -0.19 3.03 -12.59
N VAL A 203 -0.24 1.95 -11.80
CA VAL A 203 -0.68 2.04 -10.40
C VAL A 203 0.22 2.96 -9.59
N ALA A 204 1.53 2.88 -9.77
CA ALA A 204 2.50 3.72 -9.08
C ALA A 204 2.34 5.20 -9.41
N ARG A 205 2.06 5.55 -10.67
CA ARG A 205 1.78 6.95 -11.08
C ARG A 205 0.52 7.50 -10.40
N VAL A 206 -0.52 6.68 -10.29
CA VAL A 206 -1.75 7.07 -9.58
C VAL A 206 -1.48 7.28 -8.09
N LEU A 207 -0.77 6.37 -7.43
CA LEU A 207 -0.39 6.52 -6.03
C LEU A 207 0.45 7.77 -5.80
N GLU A 208 1.43 8.06 -6.66
CA GLU A 208 2.25 9.26 -6.61
C GLU A 208 1.38 10.53 -6.74
N GLU A 209 0.45 10.56 -7.68
CA GLU A 209 -0.47 11.69 -7.84
C GLU A 209 -1.31 11.93 -6.58
N ILE A 210 -1.84 10.88 -5.95
CA ILE A 210 -2.58 10.98 -4.67
C ILE A 210 -1.68 11.55 -3.57
N VAL A 211 -0.44 11.10 -3.47
CA VAL A 211 0.54 11.57 -2.46
C VAL A 211 0.79 13.07 -2.57
N PHE A 212 0.83 13.62 -3.78
CA PHE A 212 1.20 15.02 -4.00
C PHE A 212 0.02 15.97 -4.22
N ARG A 213 -1.01 15.53 -4.92
CA ARG A 213 -2.17 16.36 -5.29
C ARG A 213 -3.41 16.06 -4.45
N GLY A 214 -3.40 14.94 -3.73
CA GLY A 214 -4.54 14.47 -2.95
C GLY A 214 -5.61 13.79 -3.81
N ALA A 215 -6.59 13.20 -3.12
CA ALA A 215 -7.67 12.44 -3.76
C ALA A 215 -8.63 13.30 -4.60
N THR A 216 -8.70 14.59 -4.35
CA THR A 216 -9.60 15.54 -5.04
C THR A 216 -9.26 15.75 -6.52
N SER A 217 -8.06 15.37 -6.96
CA SER A 217 -7.68 15.39 -8.38
C SER A 217 -8.39 14.30 -9.19
N TRP A 218 -9.02 13.31 -8.53
CA TRP A 218 -9.70 12.19 -9.15
C TRP A 218 -11.20 12.44 -9.25
N LYS A 219 -11.81 12.18 -10.42
CA LYS A 219 -13.22 12.47 -10.71
C LYS A 219 -14.24 11.76 -9.79
N ASN A 220 -13.80 10.78 -9.01
CA ASN A 220 -14.63 10.03 -8.06
C ASN A 220 -14.42 10.46 -6.59
N ALA A 221 -13.67 11.53 -6.33
CA ALA A 221 -13.35 12.00 -4.98
C ALA A 221 -14.55 12.60 -4.21
N GLU A 222 -15.71 12.76 -4.86
CA GLU A 222 -16.94 13.27 -4.23
C GLU A 222 -17.68 12.21 -3.39
N THR A 223 -17.30 10.94 -3.51
CA THR A 223 -17.89 9.87 -2.71
C THR A 223 -17.02 9.61 -1.48
N ASN A 224 -17.63 9.49 -0.30
CA ASN A 224 -16.98 9.04 0.95
C ASN A 224 -16.55 7.56 0.88
N GLY A 225 -16.15 7.08 -0.28
CA GLY A 225 -15.77 5.71 -0.59
C GLY A 225 -14.34 5.61 -1.14
N PRO A 226 -13.85 4.40 -1.40
CA PRO A 226 -12.54 4.19 -1.98
C PRO A 226 -12.46 4.79 -3.39
N LEU A 227 -11.27 5.29 -3.75
CA LEU A 227 -10.95 5.63 -5.13
C LEU A 227 -10.79 4.32 -5.91
N ILE A 228 -11.49 4.20 -7.04
CA ILE A 228 -11.44 2.97 -7.83
C ILE A 228 -10.66 3.23 -9.10
N LEU A 229 -9.52 2.55 -9.25
CA LEU A 229 -8.76 2.53 -10.48
C LEU A 229 -9.26 1.38 -11.36
N MET A 230 -9.97 1.73 -12.41
CA MET A 230 -10.42 0.79 -13.44
C MET A 230 -9.39 0.73 -14.57
N ASN A 231 -9.35 -0.41 -15.26
CA ASN A 231 -8.61 -0.47 -16.50
C ASN A 231 -9.24 0.51 -17.52
N PRO A 232 -8.50 1.50 -18.02
CA PRO A 232 -9.03 2.54 -18.91
C PRO A 232 -9.52 2.01 -20.28
N LYS A 233 -9.31 0.72 -20.55
CA LYS A 233 -9.69 0.06 -21.81
C LYS A 233 -10.94 -0.84 -21.68
N ARG A 234 -11.68 -0.72 -20.57
CA ARG A 234 -12.99 -1.35 -20.40
C ARG A 234 -14.11 -0.33 -20.36
#